data_b93998a5d8b19b40c8ba61895e3a6d42
#
_entry.id   b93998a5d8b19b40c8ba61895e3a6d42
#
_cell.length_a   1.000
_cell.length_b   1.000
_cell.length_c   1.000
_cell.angle_alpha   90.00
_cell.angle_beta   90.00
_cell.angle_gamma   90.00
#
_symmetry.space_group_name_H-M   'P 1'
#
loop_
_entity.id
_entity.type
_entity.pdbx_description
1 polymer ?
#
loop_
_entity_poly.entity_id
_entity_poly.type
_entity_poly.pdbx_seq_one_letter_code
_entity_poly.pdbx_strand_id
1 'polypeptide(L)'
;HDKPVSLSRASDYSSLLRNANVIADEAERKRIITEQVTALVTTEETVALSDELLNEVTGLVEWPIALRGSFDPTFLEVPEKALISAMKNHQKYFHLHDANTGALLPAFITIANIDSKNPARVIAGNERVIRPRLADAAFFFANDKRITLASRQSRLASVVFQQQLGSLLDKSERMTNLAANLAKKIGADGEVTSRAAALAKCDLVSEMVLEFPELQGSAGANYALNDGEPAPVAQAIEEHYLPRFAGDGLPTSAEASALALADRLDTGAAPGPILG
;
A
#
# COMPACT_ATOMS: atom_id res chain seq x y z
N HIS A 1 20.47 0.55 28.48
CA HIS A 1 20.50 1.04 29.87
C HIS A 1 21.64 0.36 30.62
N ASP A 2 22.60 1.14 31.11
CA ASP A 2 23.84 0.59 31.69
C ASP A 2 23.72 0.18 33.15
N LYS A 3 22.55 0.37 33.78
CA LYS A 3 22.32 0.05 35.19
C LYS A 3 20.98 -0.68 35.38
N PRO A 4 20.95 -1.76 36.19
CA PRO A 4 19.70 -2.41 36.51
C PRO A 4 18.80 -1.49 37.34
N VAL A 5 17.50 -1.49 37.04
CA VAL A 5 16.48 -0.79 37.79
C VAL A 5 15.92 -1.74 38.84
N SER A 6 16.08 -1.41 40.15
CA SER A 6 15.53 -2.20 41.22
C SER A 6 14.12 -1.76 41.57
N LEU A 7 13.17 -2.69 41.53
CA LEU A 7 11.76 -2.49 41.84
C LEU A 7 11.47 -2.98 43.27
N SER A 8 11.15 -2.06 44.16
CA SER A 8 10.80 -2.38 45.54
C SER A 8 9.29 -2.54 45.77
N ARG A 9 8.48 -1.81 45.04
CA ARG A 9 7.01 -1.84 45.08
C ARG A 9 6.43 -1.83 43.69
N ALA A 10 5.34 -2.57 43.47
CA ALA A 10 4.65 -2.60 42.18
C ALA A 10 4.13 -1.20 41.74
N SER A 11 3.74 -0.36 42.72
CA SER A 11 3.33 1.06 42.46
C SER A 11 4.40 1.93 41.85
N ASP A 12 5.67 1.57 41.98
CA ASP A 12 6.80 2.39 41.54
C ASP A 12 7.23 2.01 40.09
N TYR A 13 6.65 0.93 39.54
CA TYR A 13 7.02 0.39 38.23
C TYR A 13 7.06 1.40 37.14
N SER A 14 5.94 2.10 36.87
CA SER A 14 5.82 3.06 35.79
C SER A 14 6.75 4.28 35.96
N SER A 15 6.89 4.79 37.19
CA SER A 15 7.75 5.95 37.47
C SER A 15 9.23 5.61 37.34
N LEU A 16 9.65 4.45 37.80
CA LEU A 16 11.04 4.00 37.68
C LEU A 16 11.43 3.72 36.23
N LEU A 17 10.55 3.10 35.45
CA LEU A 17 10.78 2.90 34.01
C LEU A 17 10.84 4.21 33.25
N ARG A 18 9.95 5.16 33.58
CA ARG A 18 9.97 6.49 32.95
C ARG A 18 11.27 7.23 33.21
N ASN A 19 11.82 7.14 34.43
CA ASN A 19 13.12 7.72 34.78
C ASN A 19 14.29 7.04 34.02
N ALA A 20 14.06 5.82 33.54
CA ALA A 20 14.99 5.08 32.69
C ALA A 20 14.66 5.26 31.18
N ASN A 21 13.86 6.26 30.79
CA ASN A 21 13.40 6.51 29.43
C ASN A 21 12.61 5.34 28.81
N VAL A 22 11.73 4.72 29.61
CA VAL A 22 10.81 3.70 29.17
C VAL A 22 9.39 4.06 29.62
N ILE A 23 8.48 4.21 28.69
CA ILE A 23 7.05 4.40 28.92
C ILE A 23 6.39 3.02 28.81
N ALA A 24 6.05 2.40 29.93
CA ALA A 24 5.53 1.04 29.98
C ALA A 24 4.09 0.94 29.42
N ASP A 25 3.27 1.98 29.65
CA ASP A 25 1.89 2.02 29.23
C ASP A 25 1.79 2.25 27.71
N GLU A 26 1.18 1.29 27.01
CA GLU A 26 1.02 1.33 25.55
C GLU A 26 0.08 2.46 25.10
N ALA A 27 -1.04 2.66 25.82
CA ALA A 27 -2.00 3.70 25.50
C ALA A 27 -1.37 5.09 25.65
N GLU A 28 -0.53 5.27 26.66
CA GLU A 28 0.23 6.49 26.85
C GLU A 28 1.25 6.72 25.72
N ARG A 29 1.98 5.67 25.31
CA ARG A 29 2.91 5.78 24.17
C ARG A 29 2.18 6.14 22.88
N LYS A 30 1.04 5.49 22.61
CA LYS A 30 0.21 5.78 21.43
C LYS A 30 -0.26 7.23 21.43
N ARG A 31 -0.72 7.74 22.57
CA ARG A 31 -1.13 9.13 22.72
C ARG A 31 0.03 10.10 22.45
N ILE A 32 1.21 9.84 23.03
CA ILE A 32 2.40 10.68 22.85
C ILE A 32 2.83 10.71 21.38
N ILE A 33 2.84 9.57 20.69
CA ILE A 33 3.15 9.48 19.25
C ILE A 33 2.16 10.33 18.46
N THR A 34 0.87 10.17 18.71
CA THR A 34 -0.18 10.93 18.01
C THR A 34 -0.02 12.44 18.21
N GLU A 35 0.20 12.88 19.44
CA GLU A 35 0.41 14.30 19.76
C GLU A 35 1.65 14.87 19.08
N GLN A 36 2.78 14.14 19.13
CA GLN A 36 4.03 14.59 18.51
C GLN A 36 3.93 14.61 16.98
N VAL A 37 3.33 13.60 16.37
CA VAL A 37 3.11 13.55 14.91
C VAL A 37 2.24 14.72 14.48
N THR A 38 1.12 14.95 15.17
CA THR A 38 0.21 16.07 14.86
C THR A 38 0.88 17.42 15.02
N ALA A 39 1.76 17.58 16.00
CA ALA A 39 2.50 18.84 16.22
C ALA A 39 3.55 19.15 15.12
N LEU A 40 3.96 18.17 14.33
CA LEU A 40 4.89 18.34 13.21
C LEU A 40 4.17 18.63 11.87
N VAL A 41 2.85 18.65 11.86
CA VAL A 41 2.01 18.90 10.68
C VAL A 41 1.56 20.36 10.69
N THR A 42 1.68 21.06 9.57
CA THR A 42 1.20 22.43 9.41
C THR A 42 -0.29 22.48 9.12
N THR A 43 -0.90 23.67 9.12
CA THR A 43 -2.33 23.86 8.77
C THR A 43 -2.66 23.54 7.31
N GLU A 44 -1.64 23.52 6.45
CA GLU A 44 -1.77 23.22 5.01
C GLU A 44 -1.51 21.76 4.69
N GLU A 45 -1.29 20.91 5.71
CA GLU A 45 -0.93 19.52 5.57
C GLU A 45 -1.86 18.61 6.36
N THR A 46 -1.97 17.36 5.91
CA THR A 46 -2.59 16.26 6.65
C THR A 46 -1.61 15.09 6.77
N VAL A 47 -1.73 14.33 7.84
CA VAL A 47 -0.94 13.10 8.04
C VAL A 47 -1.86 11.88 8.09
N ALA A 48 -1.47 10.82 7.39
CA ALA A 48 -2.23 9.57 7.40
C ALA A 48 -1.89 8.74 8.66
N LEU A 49 -2.64 8.97 9.72
CA LEU A 49 -2.56 8.22 10.99
C LEU A 49 -3.50 7.00 10.92
N SER A 50 -3.12 5.94 10.19
CA SER A 50 -3.89 4.69 10.26
C SER A 50 -3.64 3.99 11.59
N ASP A 51 -4.71 3.46 12.21
CA ASP A 51 -4.61 2.73 13.48
C ASP A 51 -3.63 1.55 13.40
N GLU A 52 -3.59 0.86 12.25
CA GLU A 52 -2.66 -0.25 12.00
C GLU A 52 -1.19 0.18 12.16
N LEU A 53 -0.77 1.21 11.41
CA LEU A 53 0.61 1.72 11.47
C LEU A 53 0.93 2.31 12.84
N LEU A 54 -0.01 3.06 13.42
CA LEU A 54 0.16 3.68 14.73
C LEU A 54 0.33 2.61 15.84
N ASN A 55 -0.45 1.53 15.83
CA ASN A 55 -0.31 0.43 16.77
C ASN A 55 1.03 -0.31 16.59
N GLU A 56 1.41 -0.58 15.33
CA GLU A 56 2.69 -1.22 15.03
C GLU A 56 3.86 -0.38 15.54
N VAL A 57 3.90 0.92 15.20
CA VAL A 57 4.96 1.83 15.66
C VAL A 57 4.99 1.96 17.17
N THR A 58 3.81 2.01 17.83
CA THR A 58 3.70 2.05 19.29
C THR A 58 4.35 0.82 19.95
N GLY A 59 4.22 -0.36 19.30
CA GLY A 59 4.87 -1.60 19.77
C GLY A 59 6.39 -1.63 19.56
N LEU A 60 6.92 -0.85 18.61
CA LEU A 60 8.35 -0.84 18.27
C LEU A 60 9.19 0.11 19.13
N VAL A 61 8.59 1.03 19.87
CA VAL A 61 9.31 2.05 20.64
C VAL A 61 8.90 2.06 22.10
N GLU A 62 9.85 2.37 22.99
CA GLU A 62 9.65 2.55 24.42
C GLU A 62 9.69 4.03 24.84
N TRP A 63 10.42 4.85 24.10
CA TRP A 63 10.59 6.28 24.30
C TRP A 63 10.44 7.05 22.98
N PRO A 64 9.17 7.27 22.55
CA PRO A 64 8.89 7.82 21.23
C PRO A 64 9.29 9.27 21.08
N ILE A 65 10.02 9.58 20.01
CA ILE A 65 10.36 10.92 19.56
C ILE A 65 10.04 11.02 18.07
N ALA A 66 9.07 11.86 17.72
CA ALA A 66 8.71 12.09 16.32
C ALA A 66 9.71 13.03 15.64
N LEU A 67 10.15 12.65 14.46
CA LEU A 67 11.08 13.42 13.64
C LEU A 67 10.54 13.53 12.23
N ARG A 68 10.59 14.73 11.64
CA ARG A 68 10.18 14.96 10.26
C ARG A 68 11.39 14.96 9.34
N GLY A 69 11.30 14.14 8.27
CA GLY A 69 12.27 14.09 7.18
C GLY A 69 11.62 14.41 5.84
N SER A 70 12.45 14.48 4.80
CA SER A 70 12.04 14.75 3.43
C SER A 70 12.72 13.82 2.44
N PHE A 71 12.23 13.80 1.21
CA PHE A 71 12.86 13.12 0.09
C PHE A 71 12.81 14.00 -1.16
N ASP A 72 13.55 13.62 -2.18
CA ASP A 72 13.62 14.38 -3.43
C ASP A 72 12.23 14.42 -4.11
N PRO A 73 11.68 15.62 -4.39
CA PRO A 73 10.37 15.76 -5.03
C PRO A 73 10.25 15.09 -6.40
N THR A 74 11.35 14.79 -7.08
CA THR A 74 11.34 14.07 -8.36
C THR A 74 10.73 12.68 -8.25
N PHE A 75 10.76 12.06 -7.07
CA PHE A 75 10.09 10.78 -6.83
C PHE A 75 8.56 10.87 -6.91
N LEU A 76 7.96 12.05 -6.79
CA LEU A 76 6.50 12.22 -6.91
C LEU A 76 5.97 11.93 -8.33
N GLU A 77 6.84 11.73 -9.32
CA GLU A 77 6.46 11.22 -10.64
C GLU A 77 6.07 9.73 -10.64
N VAL A 78 6.46 9.01 -9.59
CA VAL A 78 6.07 7.62 -9.35
C VAL A 78 4.65 7.59 -8.77
N PRO A 79 3.81 6.57 -9.10
CA PRO A 79 2.49 6.46 -8.52
C PRO A 79 2.53 6.53 -6.99
N GLU A 80 1.67 7.40 -6.44
CA GLU A 80 1.62 7.70 -5.01
C GLU A 80 1.57 6.45 -4.13
N LYS A 81 0.76 5.46 -4.51
CA LYS A 81 0.62 4.20 -3.75
C LYS A 81 1.93 3.44 -3.61
N ALA A 82 2.81 3.51 -4.61
CA ALA A 82 4.13 2.88 -4.54
C ALA A 82 5.05 3.58 -3.54
N LEU A 83 5.03 4.92 -3.51
CA LEU A 83 5.79 5.71 -2.55
C LEU A 83 5.26 5.50 -1.12
N ILE A 84 3.94 5.49 -0.95
CA ILE A 84 3.30 5.21 0.34
C ILE A 84 3.67 3.81 0.83
N SER A 85 3.63 2.80 -0.04
CA SER A 85 4.06 1.44 0.31
C SER A 85 5.50 1.39 0.78
N ALA A 86 6.42 2.02 0.05
CA ALA A 86 7.83 2.10 0.44
C ALA A 86 8.01 2.78 1.82
N MET A 87 7.27 3.84 2.10
CA MET A 87 7.31 4.55 3.39
C MET A 87 6.65 3.75 4.52
N LYS A 88 5.40 3.30 4.33
CA LYS A 88 4.59 2.66 5.35
C LYS A 88 5.06 1.23 5.65
N ASN A 89 5.16 0.39 4.61
CA ASN A 89 5.36 -1.05 4.81
C ASN A 89 6.81 -1.40 5.14
N HIS A 90 7.77 -0.71 4.52
CA HIS A 90 9.19 -1.01 4.70
C HIS A 90 9.85 -0.22 5.84
N GLN A 91 9.45 1.05 6.05
CA GLN A 91 10.13 1.94 7.00
C GLN A 91 9.26 2.37 8.18
N LYS A 92 7.95 2.07 8.17
CA LYS A 92 7.00 2.47 9.22
C LYS A 92 6.90 3.99 9.39
N TYR A 93 7.01 4.73 8.28
CA TYR A 93 6.88 6.19 8.27
C TYR A 93 5.44 6.60 8.00
N PHE A 94 5.03 7.70 8.63
CA PHE A 94 3.78 8.39 8.36
C PHE A 94 4.01 9.36 7.20
N HIS A 95 3.26 9.23 6.13
CA HIS A 95 3.32 10.11 4.97
C HIS A 95 2.37 11.30 5.14
N LEU A 96 2.67 12.39 4.45
CA LEU A 96 1.91 13.63 4.51
C LEU A 96 1.30 13.98 3.16
N HIS A 97 0.15 14.63 3.21
CA HIS A 97 -0.54 15.16 2.03
C HIS A 97 -0.79 16.65 2.19
N ASP A 98 -0.89 17.35 1.08
CA ASP A 98 -1.41 18.70 1.03
C ASP A 98 -2.90 18.69 1.39
N ALA A 99 -3.31 19.52 2.35
CA ALA A 99 -4.68 19.54 2.87
C ALA A 99 -5.73 20.02 1.86
N ASN A 100 -5.31 20.82 0.86
CA ASN A 100 -6.22 21.41 -0.12
C ASN A 100 -6.38 20.53 -1.35
N THR A 101 -5.29 19.92 -1.81
CA THR A 101 -5.26 19.12 -3.05
C THR A 101 -5.35 17.63 -2.81
N GLY A 102 -5.03 17.15 -1.60
CA GLY A 102 -4.89 15.74 -1.28
C GLY A 102 -3.64 15.08 -1.87
N ALA A 103 -2.75 15.82 -2.53
CA ALA A 103 -1.56 15.27 -3.15
C ALA A 103 -0.50 14.87 -2.11
N LEU A 104 0.22 13.78 -2.37
CA LEU A 104 1.34 13.35 -1.53
C LEU A 104 2.43 14.42 -1.50
N LEU A 105 2.92 14.72 -0.30
CA LEU A 105 4.05 15.64 -0.10
C LEU A 105 5.38 14.88 -0.05
N PRO A 106 6.51 15.49 -0.47
CA PRO A 106 7.83 14.87 -0.41
C PRO A 106 8.41 14.91 1.02
N ALA A 107 7.61 14.47 1.98
CA ALA A 107 7.93 14.50 3.40
C ALA A 107 7.35 13.29 4.12
N PHE A 108 7.97 12.93 5.23
CA PHE A 108 7.51 11.85 6.09
C PHE A 108 7.79 12.17 7.57
N ILE A 109 7.09 11.48 8.47
CA ILE A 109 7.38 11.52 9.90
C ILE A 109 7.76 10.10 10.33
N THR A 110 8.87 9.98 11.04
CA THR A 110 9.37 8.75 11.65
C THR A 110 9.38 8.88 13.16
N ILE A 111 9.30 7.75 13.87
CA ILE A 111 9.38 7.71 15.33
C ILE A 111 10.70 7.08 15.74
N ALA A 112 11.59 7.87 16.32
CA ALA A 112 12.81 7.38 16.94
C ALA A 112 12.53 6.86 18.35
N ASN A 113 13.31 5.88 18.79
CA ASN A 113 13.24 5.32 20.16
C ASN A 113 14.29 5.93 21.09
N ILE A 114 14.67 7.17 20.85
CA ILE A 114 15.68 7.87 21.66
C ILE A 114 15.56 9.39 21.45
N ASP A 115 15.69 10.15 22.53
CA ASP A 115 15.92 11.59 22.47
C ASP A 115 17.39 11.84 22.13
N SER A 116 17.66 12.03 20.86
CA SER A 116 19.02 12.21 20.34
C SER A 116 19.55 13.61 20.63
N LYS A 117 20.80 13.70 21.09
CA LYS A 117 21.52 14.98 21.21
C LYS A 117 21.75 15.68 19.87
N ASN A 118 21.56 14.96 18.76
CA ASN A 118 21.67 15.48 17.40
C ASN A 118 20.56 14.92 16.51
N PRO A 119 19.32 15.45 16.63
CA PRO A 119 18.18 14.99 15.83
C PRO A 119 18.42 15.07 14.32
N ALA A 120 19.16 16.10 13.85
CA ALA A 120 19.46 16.26 12.43
C ALA A 120 20.22 15.07 11.83
N ARG A 121 21.10 14.41 12.61
CA ARG A 121 21.79 13.19 12.16
C ARG A 121 20.83 11.99 12.05
N VAL A 122 19.85 11.92 12.92
CA VAL A 122 18.82 10.85 12.87
C VAL A 122 17.94 11.07 11.64
N ILE A 123 17.48 12.29 11.39
CA ILE A 123 16.71 12.66 10.19
C ILE A 123 17.48 12.30 8.92
N ALA A 124 18.73 12.79 8.78
CA ALA A 124 19.57 12.52 7.62
C ALA A 124 19.84 10.99 7.43
N GLY A 125 19.88 10.23 8.52
CA GLY A 125 19.96 8.77 8.50
C GLY A 125 18.72 8.14 7.87
N ASN A 126 17.51 8.56 8.29
CA ASN A 126 16.24 8.07 7.76
C ASN A 126 16.03 8.50 6.29
N GLU A 127 16.36 9.73 5.93
CA GLU A 127 16.34 10.20 4.53
C GLU A 127 17.28 9.39 3.62
N ARG A 128 18.43 8.96 4.14
CA ARG A 128 19.37 8.09 3.43
C ARG A 128 18.80 6.68 3.23
N VAL A 129 18.07 6.15 4.21
CA VAL A 129 17.49 4.80 4.16
C VAL A 129 16.31 4.72 3.21
N ILE A 130 15.43 5.76 3.18
CA ILE A 130 14.26 5.72 2.29
C ILE A 130 14.62 5.95 0.82
N ARG A 131 15.67 6.73 0.53
CA ARG A 131 16.06 7.08 -0.84
C ARG A 131 16.24 5.88 -1.78
N PRO A 132 16.99 4.81 -1.43
CA PRO A 132 17.10 3.63 -2.29
C PRO A 132 15.75 2.96 -2.57
N ARG A 133 14.85 2.90 -1.59
CA ARG A 133 13.52 2.30 -1.75
C ARG A 133 12.64 3.08 -2.72
N LEU A 134 12.68 4.42 -2.65
CA LEU A 134 11.99 5.27 -3.61
C LEU A 134 12.64 5.18 -5.00
N ALA A 135 13.97 5.06 -5.07
CA ALA A 135 14.69 4.88 -6.33
C ALA A 135 14.36 3.52 -6.99
N ASP A 136 14.23 2.45 -6.21
CA ASP A 136 13.81 1.13 -6.71
C ASP A 136 12.39 1.22 -7.29
N ALA A 137 11.45 1.85 -6.58
CA ALA A 137 10.09 2.07 -7.08
C ALA A 137 10.08 2.89 -8.40
N ALA A 138 10.88 3.95 -8.48
CA ALA A 138 11.02 4.76 -9.68
C ALA A 138 11.63 3.97 -10.85
N PHE A 139 12.63 3.14 -10.56
CA PHE A 139 13.28 2.29 -11.56
C PHE A 139 12.32 1.24 -12.12
N PHE A 140 11.60 0.50 -11.28
CA PHE A 140 10.63 -0.50 -11.72
C PHE A 140 9.49 0.14 -12.50
N PHE A 141 8.96 1.27 -12.03
CA PHE A 141 7.93 2.01 -12.76
C PHE A 141 8.38 2.45 -14.14
N ALA A 142 9.58 3.01 -14.25
CA ALA A 142 10.15 3.44 -15.54
C ALA A 142 10.39 2.27 -16.49
N ASN A 143 10.87 1.12 -15.98
CA ASN A 143 11.07 -0.08 -16.78
C ASN A 143 9.74 -0.67 -17.28
N ASP A 144 8.77 -0.76 -16.37
CA ASP A 144 7.45 -1.32 -16.69
C ASP A 144 6.72 -0.50 -17.77
N LYS A 145 6.90 0.82 -17.80
CA LYS A 145 6.32 1.69 -18.83
C LYS A 145 6.88 1.52 -20.24
N ARG A 146 7.98 0.78 -20.41
CA ARG A 146 8.60 0.56 -21.73
C ARG A 146 7.81 -0.39 -22.62
N ILE A 147 6.95 -1.22 -22.03
CA ILE A 147 6.09 -2.15 -22.74
C ILE A 147 4.66 -1.99 -22.24
N THR A 148 3.69 -2.14 -23.13
CA THR A 148 2.28 -1.96 -22.78
C THR A 148 1.80 -3.04 -21.82
N LEU A 149 0.80 -2.72 -20.99
CA LEU A 149 0.14 -3.66 -20.10
C LEU A 149 -0.41 -4.87 -20.89
N ALA A 150 -1.03 -4.62 -22.04
CA ALA A 150 -1.58 -5.66 -22.91
C ALA A 150 -0.50 -6.65 -23.42
N SER A 151 0.71 -6.18 -23.71
CA SER A 151 1.80 -7.04 -24.17
C SER A 151 2.29 -8.05 -23.13
N ARG A 152 1.95 -7.84 -21.85
CA ARG A 152 2.26 -8.76 -20.75
C ARG A 152 1.30 -9.96 -20.66
N GLN A 153 0.17 -9.92 -21.36
CA GLN A 153 -0.85 -10.97 -21.30
C GLN A 153 -0.29 -12.37 -21.63
N SER A 154 0.56 -12.48 -22.64
CA SER A 154 1.19 -13.76 -23.00
C SER A 154 2.06 -14.35 -21.90
N ARG A 155 2.65 -13.51 -21.05
CA ARG A 155 3.49 -13.96 -19.92
C ARG A 155 2.66 -14.62 -18.81
N LEU A 156 1.36 -14.36 -18.73
CA LEU A 156 0.46 -14.99 -17.77
C LEU A 156 0.35 -16.50 -17.99
N ALA A 157 0.64 -17.00 -19.20
CA ALA A 157 0.66 -18.43 -19.50
C ALA A 157 1.72 -19.19 -18.71
N SER A 158 2.80 -18.54 -18.30
CA SER A 158 3.86 -19.16 -17.50
C SER A 158 3.59 -19.16 -15.99
N VAL A 159 2.55 -18.47 -15.53
CA VAL A 159 2.20 -18.38 -14.11
C VAL A 159 1.05 -19.31 -13.81
N VAL A 160 1.33 -20.36 -13.02
CA VAL A 160 0.30 -21.32 -12.60
C VAL A 160 -0.66 -20.62 -11.64
N PHE A 161 -1.97 -20.62 -11.97
CA PHE A 161 -3.00 -20.17 -11.05
C PHE A 161 -3.38 -21.28 -10.07
N GLN A 162 -3.75 -22.43 -10.63
CA GLN A 162 -4.07 -23.64 -9.86
C GLN A 162 -3.95 -24.85 -10.78
N GLN A 163 -3.43 -25.98 -10.27
CA GLN A 163 -3.13 -27.17 -11.12
C GLN A 163 -4.31 -27.64 -12.00
N GLN A 164 -5.54 -27.57 -11.47
CA GLN A 164 -6.74 -28.01 -12.18
C GLN A 164 -7.39 -26.92 -13.04
N LEU A 165 -7.05 -25.63 -12.78
CA LEU A 165 -7.63 -24.47 -13.47
C LEU A 165 -6.68 -23.82 -14.47
N GLY A 166 -5.43 -24.33 -14.55
CA GLY A 166 -4.43 -23.85 -15.48
C GLY A 166 -3.66 -22.61 -15.03
N SER A 167 -3.24 -21.81 -15.98
CA SER A 167 -2.44 -20.60 -15.81
C SER A 167 -3.30 -19.37 -15.47
N LEU A 168 -2.62 -18.27 -15.12
CA LEU A 168 -3.28 -16.98 -15.02
C LEU A 168 -3.85 -16.49 -16.36
N LEU A 169 -3.29 -16.92 -17.50
CA LEU A 169 -3.87 -16.61 -18.80
C LEU A 169 -5.22 -17.30 -18.96
N ASP A 170 -5.30 -18.60 -18.65
CA ASP A 170 -6.56 -19.36 -18.70
C ASP A 170 -7.62 -18.72 -17.79
N LYS A 171 -7.21 -18.28 -16.58
CA LYS A 171 -8.09 -17.53 -15.67
C LYS A 171 -8.56 -16.22 -16.29
N SER A 172 -7.67 -15.43 -16.88
CA SER A 172 -8.00 -14.15 -17.51
C SER A 172 -9.02 -14.32 -18.65
N GLU A 173 -8.88 -15.37 -19.45
CA GLU A 173 -9.82 -15.70 -20.54
C GLU A 173 -11.20 -16.09 -20.00
N ARG A 174 -11.27 -16.94 -18.96
CA ARG A 174 -12.54 -17.29 -18.30
C ARG A 174 -13.21 -16.08 -17.67
N MET A 175 -12.42 -15.23 -16.96
CA MET A 175 -12.90 -13.98 -16.37
C MET A 175 -13.47 -13.04 -17.42
N THR A 176 -12.81 -12.88 -18.56
CA THR A 176 -13.27 -12.01 -19.65
C THR A 176 -14.64 -12.43 -20.16
N ASN A 177 -14.83 -13.72 -20.43
CA ASN A 177 -16.11 -14.27 -20.87
C ASN A 177 -17.20 -14.09 -19.80
N LEU A 178 -16.88 -14.35 -18.54
CA LEU A 178 -17.84 -14.25 -17.43
C LEU A 178 -18.21 -12.78 -17.16
N ALA A 179 -17.23 -11.89 -17.15
CA ALA A 179 -17.42 -10.45 -16.95
C ALA A 179 -18.31 -9.83 -18.03
N ALA A 180 -18.10 -10.17 -19.31
CA ALA A 180 -18.95 -9.76 -20.41
C ALA A 180 -20.42 -10.18 -20.25
N ASN A 181 -20.65 -11.40 -19.75
CA ASN A 181 -21.99 -11.90 -19.48
C ASN A 181 -22.64 -11.22 -18.26
N LEU A 182 -21.87 -10.94 -17.21
CA LEU A 182 -22.36 -10.22 -16.04
C LEU A 182 -22.66 -8.77 -16.37
N ALA A 183 -21.81 -8.10 -17.16
CA ALA A 183 -22.02 -6.72 -17.60
C ALA A 183 -23.39 -6.53 -18.24
N LYS A 184 -23.78 -7.43 -19.17
CA LYS A 184 -25.10 -7.41 -19.81
C LYS A 184 -26.26 -7.52 -18.81
N LYS A 185 -26.09 -8.30 -17.73
CA LYS A 185 -27.14 -8.52 -16.73
C LYS A 185 -27.34 -7.35 -15.80
N ILE A 186 -26.26 -6.60 -15.51
CA ILE A 186 -26.32 -5.47 -14.56
C ILE A 186 -26.33 -4.11 -15.26
N GLY A 187 -26.36 -4.07 -16.59
CA GLY A 187 -26.41 -2.82 -17.38
C GLY A 187 -25.08 -2.06 -17.45
N ALA A 188 -23.96 -2.78 -17.27
CA ALA A 188 -22.60 -2.23 -17.44
C ALA A 188 -22.19 -2.23 -18.94
N ASP A 189 -21.19 -1.40 -19.28
CA ASP A 189 -20.59 -1.40 -20.61
C ASP A 189 -19.79 -2.70 -20.83
N GLY A 190 -20.23 -3.51 -21.79
CA GLY A 190 -19.63 -4.81 -22.07
C GLY A 190 -18.24 -4.72 -22.71
N GLU A 191 -17.97 -3.68 -23.52
CA GLU A 191 -16.66 -3.49 -24.15
C GLU A 191 -15.62 -3.06 -23.11
N VAL A 192 -15.95 -2.06 -22.30
CA VAL A 192 -15.11 -1.59 -21.17
C VAL A 192 -14.84 -2.75 -20.21
N THR A 193 -15.88 -3.49 -19.80
CA THR A 193 -15.75 -4.60 -18.87
C THR A 193 -14.87 -5.73 -19.41
N SER A 194 -15.07 -6.10 -20.69
CA SER A 194 -14.26 -7.15 -21.33
C SER A 194 -12.80 -6.73 -21.47
N ARG A 195 -12.56 -5.45 -21.85
CA ARG A 195 -11.20 -4.93 -21.96
C ARG A 195 -10.50 -4.89 -20.61
N ALA A 196 -11.17 -4.41 -19.58
CA ALA A 196 -10.65 -4.42 -18.21
C ALA A 196 -10.34 -5.84 -17.74
N ALA A 197 -11.21 -6.81 -17.98
CA ALA A 197 -11.02 -8.21 -17.60
C ALA A 197 -9.78 -8.83 -18.27
N ALA A 198 -9.58 -8.57 -19.57
CA ALA A 198 -8.41 -9.06 -20.30
C ALA A 198 -7.08 -8.50 -19.77
N LEU A 199 -7.10 -7.30 -19.18
CA LEU A 199 -5.91 -6.61 -18.67
C LEU A 199 -5.69 -6.77 -17.16
N ALA A 200 -6.73 -7.11 -16.41
CA ALA A 200 -6.77 -7.02 -14.94
C ALA A 200 -5.68 -7.79 -14.20
N LYS A 201 -5.12 -8.85 -14.80
CA LYS A 201 -4.06 -9.68 -14.20
C LYS A 201 -2.67 -9.44 -14.82
N CYS A 202 -2.57 -8.54 -15.83
CA CYS A 202 -1.31 -8.33 -16.54
C CYS A 202 -0.24 -7.64 -15.69
N ASP A 203 -0.62 -6.91 -14.67
CA ASP A 203 0.31 -6.25 -13.74
C ASP A 203 1.01 -7.24 -12.79
N LEU A 204 0.45 -8.43 -12.57
CA LEU A 204 1.06 -9.46 -11.72
C LEU A 204 2.42 -9.95 -12.24
N VAL A 205 2.74 -9.71 -13.51
CA VAL A 205 4.04 -10.03 -14.11
C VAL A 205 4.88 -8.78 -14.40
N SER A 206 4.55 -7.65 -13.80
CA SER A 206 5.34 -6.42 -13.82
C SER A 206 6.41 -6.45 -12.74
N GLU A 207 7.50 -5.71 -12.94
CA GLU A 207 8.56 -5.59 -11.93
C GLU A 207 8.05 -4.91 -10.66
N MET A 208 7.19 -3.90 -10.83
CA MET A 208 6.56 -3.17 -9.71
C MET A 208 5.75 -4.10 -8.80
N VAL A 209 4.88 -4.94 -9.35
CA VAL A 209 4.02 -5.83 -8.53
C VAL A 209 4.82 -7.01 -7.97
N LEU A 210 5.88 -7.45 -8.63
CA LEU A 210 6.78 -8.47 -8.08
C LEU A 210 7.53 -7.97 -6.84
N GLU A 211 7.91 -6.68 -6.79
CA GLU A 211 8.56 -6.08 -5.62
C GLU A 211 7.55 -5.56 -4.58
N PHE A 212 6.42 -5.00 -5.03
CA PHE A 212 5.35 -4.45 -4.19
C PHE A 212 4.01 -5.15 -4.48
N PRO A 213 3.77 -6.37 -3.97
CA PRO A 213 2.59 -7.17 -4.30
C PRO A 213 1.25 -6.50 -3.95
N GLU A 214 1.24 -5.61 -2.96
CA GLU A 214 0.07 -4.85 -2.55
C GLU A 214 -0.40 -3.82 -3.59
N LEU A 215 0.43 -3.52 -4.59
CA LEU A 215 0.10 -2.60 -5.69
C LEU A 215 -0.68 -3.27 -6.84
N GLN A 216 -0.93 -4.59 -6.76
CA GLN A 216 -1.74 -5.27 -7.75
C GLN A 216 -3.09 -4.58 -7.94
N GLY A 217 -3.52 -4.45 -9.18
CA GLY A 217 -4.69 -3.66 -9.57
C GLY A 217 -4.37 -2.17 -9.74
N SER A 218 -3.76 -1.53 -8.76
CA SER A 218 -3.38 -0.12 -8.84
C SER A 218 -2.25 0.12 -9.85
N ALA A 219 -1.23 -0.74 -9.88
CA ALA A 219 -0.18 -0.69 -10.89
C ALA A 219 -0.76 -0.93 -12.28
N GLY A 220 -1.64 -1.92 -12.43
CA GLY A 220 -2.35 -2.22 -13.67
C GLY A 220 -3.16 -1.04 -14.19
N ALA A 221 -3.89 -0.35 -13.32
CA ALA A 221 -4.64 0.85 -13.68
C ALA A 221 -3.73 2.00 -14.16
N ASN A 222 -2.62 2.24 -13.47
CA ASN A 222 -1.65 3.26 -13.87
C ASN A 222 -1.02 2.94 -15.24
N TYR A 223 -0.65 1.67 -15.48
CA TYR A 223 -0.11 1.27 -16.79
C TYR A 223 -1.16 1.34 -17.88
N ALA A 224 -2.41 0.96 -17.62
CA ALA A 224 -3.50 1.09 -18.58
C ALA A 224 -3.70 2.55 -19.00
N LEU A 225 -3.74 3.50 -18.06
CA LEU A 225 -3.82 4.93 -18.35
C LEU A 225 -2.61 5.42 -19.14
N ASN A 226 -1.39 5.00 -18.78
CA ASN A 226 -0.18 5.35 -19.50
C ASN A 226 -0.20 4.85 -20.95
N ASP A 227 -0.82 3.70 -21.19
CA ASP A 227 -0.94 3.10 -22.52
C ASP A 227 -2.10 3.67 -23.35
N GLY A 228 -2.87 4.61 -22.78
CA GLY A 228 -3.99 5.28 -23.46
C GLY A 228 -5.32 4.52 -23.38
N GLU A 229 -5.44 3.54 -22.48
CA GLU A 229 -6.73 2.89 -22.21
C GLU A 229 -7.73 3.90 -21.61
N PRO A 230 -9.03 3.75 -21.87
CA PRO A 230 -10.05 4.60 -21.28
C PRO A 230 -10.05 4.57 -19.75
N ALA A 231 -10.31 5.71 -19.10
CA ALA A 231 -10.35 5.80 -17.64
C ALA A 231 -11.30 4.78 -16.98
N PRO A 232 -12.49 4.44 -17.50
CA PRO A 232 -13.33 3.39 -16.95
C PRO A 232 -12.68 1.99 -16.97
N VAL A 233 -11.83 1.69 -17.98
CA VAL A 233 -11.06 0.44 -18.03
C VAL A 233 -10.05 0.39 -16.89
N ALA A 234 -9.29 1.46 -16.70
CA ALA A 234 -8.30 1.56 -15.63
C ALA A 234 -8.96 1.48 -14.24
N GLN A 235 -10.08 2.16 -14.05
CA GLN A 235 -10.85 2.10 -12.81
C GLN A 235 -11.32 0.68 -12.51
N ALA A 236 -11.87 -0.03 -13.49
CA ALA A 236 -12.31 -1.41 -13.31
C ALA A 236 -11.14 -2.35 -12.98
N ILE A 237 -9.94 -2.14 -13.59
CA ILE A 237 -8.72 -2.87 -13.24
C ILE A 237 -8.33 -2.63 -11.79
N GLU A 238 -8.41 -1.40 -11.29
CA GLU A 238 -8.05 -1.09 -9.90
C GLU A 238 -9.03 -1.69 -8.91
N GLU A 239 -10.32 -1.49 -9.15
CA GLU A 239 -11.38 -1.80 -8.19
C GLU A 239 -11.81 -3.27 -8.16
N HIS A 240 -11.39 -4.12 -9.13
CA HIS A 240 -11.87 -5.50 -9.18
C HIS A 240 -11.43 -6.37 -7.99
N TYR A 241 -10.44 -5.93 -7.22
CA TYR A 241 -10.06 -6.58 -5.98
C TYR A 241 -10.95 -6.22 -4.78
N LEU A 242 -11.79 -5.18 -4.90
CA LEU A 242 -12.70 -4.76 -3.83
C LEU A 242 -13.93 -5.67 -3.72
N PRO A 243 -14.43 -5.93 -2.49
CA PRO A 243 -13.80 -5.67 -1.19
C PRO A 243 -12.70 -6.70 -0.91
N ARG A 244 -11.59 -6.30 -0.30
CA ARG A 244 -10.45 -7.19 0.03
C ARG A 244 -10.68 -7.93 1.34
N PHE A 245 -11.44 -7.29 2.25
CA PHE A 245 -11.77 -7.81 3.58
C PHE A 245 -13.17 -7.33 4.01
N ALA A 246 -13.69 -7.89 5.10
CA ALA A 246 -14.99 -7.47 5.61
C ALA A 246 -14.95 -6.00 6.09
N GLY A 247 -15.84 -5.16 5.53
CA GLY A 247 -15.89 -3.72 5.83
C GLY A 247 -15.07 -2.85 4.87
N ASP A 248 -14.34 -3.43 3.90
CA ASP A 248 -13.68 -2.68 2.83
C ASP A 248 -14.70 -2.02 1.88
N GLY A 249 -14.26 -1.02 1.12
CA GLY A 249 -15.06 -0.37 0.08
C GLY A 249 -15.53 -1.34 -0.99
N LEU A 250 -16.65 -1.03 -1.63
CA LEU A 250 -17.15 -1.77 -2.79
C LEU A 250 -16.68 -1.09 -4.08
N PRO A 251 -16.63 -1.84 -5.23
CA PRO A 251 -16.43 -1.23 -6.53
C PRO A 251 -17.47 -0.13 -6.78
N THR A 252 -17.02 0.99 -7.33
CA THR A 252 -17.87 2.19 -7.49
C THR A 252 -18.57 2.23 -8.84
N SER A 253 -18.05 1.50 -9.85
CA SER A 253 -18.69 1.41 -11.17
C SER A 253 -19.34 0.03 -11.40
N ALA A 254 -20.30 -0.03 -12.34
CA ALA A 254 -20.93 -1.28 -12.73
C ALA A 254 -19.94 -2.22 -13.42
N GLU A 255 -19.02 -1.69 -14.22
CA GLU A 255 -17.96 -2.42 -14.91
C GLU A 255 -16.99 -3.06 -13.90
N ALA A 256 -16.54 -2.30 -12.91
CA ALA A 256 -15.70 -2.82 -11.83
C ALA A 256 -16.41 -3.89 -11.01
N SER A 257 -17.71 -3.71 -10.74
CA SER A 257 -18.54 -4.68 -10.03
C SER A 257 -18.69 -5.98 -10.81
N ALA A 258 -18.95 -5.91 -12.14
CA ALA A 258 -19.02 -7.07 -13.00
C ALA A 258 -17.70 -7.85 -13.03
N LEU A 259 -16.58 -7.14 -13.12
CA LEU A 259 -15.25 -7.74 -13.14
C LEU A 259 -14.89 -8.35 -11.77
N ALA A 260 -15.19 -7.66 -10.67
CA ALA A 260 -14.98 -8.17 -9.32
C ALA A 260 -15.76 -9.46 -9.03
N LEU A 261 -17.01 -9.53 -9.51
CA LEU A 261 -17.83 -10.74 -9.43
C LEU A 261 -17.25 -11.85 -10.29
N ALA A 262 -16.81 -11.55 -11.51
CA ALA A 262 -16.22 -12.54 -12.41
C ALA A 262 -14.98 -13.20 -11.83
N ASP A 263 -14.08 -12.41 -11.23
CA ASP A 263 -12.86 -12.92 -10.59
C ASP A 263 -13.17 -13.85 -9.42
N ARG A 264 -14.14 -13.49 -8.57
CA ARG A 264 -14.55 -14.31 -7.41
C ARG A 264 -15.28 -15.59 -7.83
N LEU A 265 -16.19 -15.50 -8.80
CA LEU A 265 -16.93 -16.66 -9.28
C LEU A 265 -16.02 -17.67 -9.97
N ASP A 266 -15.06 -17.21 -10.80
CA ASP A 266 -14.06 -18.10 -11.41
C ASP A 266 -13.22 -18.79 -10.34
N THR A 267 -12.81 -18.07 -9.31
CA THR A 267 -12.04 -18.63 -8.20
C THR A 267 -12.87 -19.58 -7.34
N GLY A 268 -14.13 -19.22 -7.02
CA GLY A 268 -15.03 -20.03 -6.18
C GLY A 268 -15.56 -21.30 -6.86
N ALA A 269 -15.55 -21.34 -8.19
CA ALA A 269 -15.94 -22.52 -8.97
C ALA A 269 -14.85 -23.61 -9.02
N ALA A 270 -13.66 -23.34 -8.48
CA ALA A 270 -12.56 -24.30 -8.45
C ALA A 270 -12.93 -25.54 -7.60
N PRO A 271 -12.67 -26.74 -8.08
CA PRO A 271 -12.89 -27.96 -7.30
C PRO A 271 -11.85 -28.08 -6.18
N GLY A 272 -12.29 -28.06 -4.94
CA GLY A 272 -11.45 -28.22 -3.77
C GLY A 272 -11.18 -26.92 -2.99
N PRO A 273 -10.66 -27.01 -1.76
CA PRO A 273 -10.40 -25.84 -0.94
C PRO A 273 -9.30 -24.98 -1.57
N ILE A 274 -9.67 -23.76 -1.99
CA ILE A 274 -8.75 -22.72 -2.44
C ILE A 274 -8.17 -21.96 -1.20
N LEU A 275 -8.53 -22.43 0.00
CA LEU A 275 -8.09 -21.85 1.26
C LEU A 275 -6.99 -22.74 1.84
N GLY A 276 -5.77 -22.28 1.70
CA GLY A 276 -4.63 -22.63 2.53
C GLY A 276 -4.31 -21.47 3.43
#